data_00329784f4f8a0d46020de9999a646d1
#
_entry.id   00329784f4f8a0d46020de9999a646d1
#
_cell.length_a   1.000
_cell.length_b   1.000
_cell.length_c   1.000
_cell.angle_alpha   90.00
_cell.angle_beta   90.00
_cell.angle_gamma   90.00
#
_symmetry.space_group_name_H-M   'P 1'
#
loop_
_entity.id
_entity.type
_entity.pdbx_description
1 polymer ?
#
loop_
_entity_poly.entity_id
_entity_poly.type
_entity_poly.pdbx_seq_one_letter_code
_entity_poly.pdbx_strand_id
1 'polypeptide(L)'
;MKKLVTTTILLALCLMTYADDVMRKEKDGTYVVNTTTLAKDVQGYLGPTPVEVYIKKNKIVKVEMLKSAETPKYNARVKKQMLPLYENVKIAKKKAPEVDGVTGATFTSDAVKENVRRALEYYWSHK
;
A
#
# COMPACT_ATOMS: atom_id res chain seq x y z
N MET A 1 35.75 -11.40 22.79
CA MET A 1 35.00 -12.33 21.93
C MET A 1 33.49 -12.23 22.07
N LYS A 2 32.97 -12.21 23.29
CA LYS A 2 31.51 -12.09 23.51
C LYS A 2 30.92 -10.79 22.97
N LYS A 3 31.66 -9.68 23.01
CA LYS A 3 31.24 -8.37 22.50
C LYS A 3 31.08 -8.35 20.97
N LEU A 4 31.93 -9.08 20.25
CA LEU A 4 31.87 -9.16 18.78
C LEU A 4 30.61 -9.88 18.29
N VAL A 5 30.23 -10.97 18.96
CA VAL A 5 29.02 -11.72 18.63
C VAL A 5 27.78 -10.87 18.84
N THR A 6 27.71 -10.11 19.94
CA THR A 6 26.58 -9.22 20.23
C THR A 6 26.44 -8.12 19.18
N THR A 7 27.56 -7.55 18.74
CA THR A 7 27.57 -6.50 17.71
C THR A 7 27.06 -7.02 16.36
N THR A 8 27.45 -8.25 16.00
CA THR A 8 27.00 -8.89 14.75
C THR A 8 25.49 -9.12 14.74
N ILE A 9 24.94 -9.58 15.86
CA ILE A 9 23.49 -9.81 16.00
C ILE A 9 22.71 -8.49 15.86
N LEU A 10 23.22 -7.43 16.48
CA LEU A 10 22.60 -6.11 16.42
C LEU A 10 22.55 -5.58 14.97
N LEU A 11 23.63 -5.78 14.22
CA LEU A 11 23.70 -5.37 12.82
C LEU A 11 22.68 -6.13 11.95
N ALA A 12 22.51 -7.41 12.20
CA ALA A 12 21.52 -8.23 11.46
C ALA A 12 20.09 -7.74 11.73
N LEU A 13 19.77 -7.36 12.95
CA LEU A 13 18.45 -6.80 13.29
C LEU A 13 18.19 -5.48 12.57
N CYS A 14 19.19 -4.61 12.46
CA CYS A 14 19.06 -3.35 11.72
C CYS A 14 18.75 -3.59 10.23
N LEU A 15 19.41 -4.56 9.61
CA LEU A 15 19.17 -4.91 8.20
C LEU A 15 17.75 -5.44 7.98
N MET A 16 17.22 -6.22 8.91
CA MET A 16 15.84 -6.73 8.82
C MET A 16 14.80 -5.61 8.90
N THR A 17 15.07 -4.55 9.66
CA THR A 17 14.16 -3.41 9.77
C THR A 17 13.97 -2.69 8.44
N TYR A 18 15.02 -2.56 7.64
CA TYR A 18 14.92 -1.94 6.30
C TYR A 18 14.10 -2.75 5.31
N ALA A 19 14.10 -4.08 5.42
CA ALA A 19 13.36 -4.95 4.51
C ALA A 19 11.86 -4.85 4.67
N ASP A 20 11.35 -4.32 5.81
CA ASP A 20 9.93 -4.27 6.13
C ASP A 20 9.25 -2.94 5.76
N ASP A 21 9.98 -1.98 5.14
CA ASP A 21 9.44 -0.65 4.84
C ASP A 21 8.29 -0.68 3.83
N VAL A 22 8.30 -1.61 2.87
CA VAL A 22 7.28 -1.73 1.84
C VAL A 22 6.11 -2.59 2.32
N MET A 23 6.40 -3.70 2.96
CA MET A 23 5.36 -4.61 3.44
C MET A 23 5.69 -5.08 4.84
N ARG A 24 4.70 -5.02 5.72
CA ARG A 24 4.80 -5.54 7.09
C ARG A 24 3.65 -6.50 7.37
N LYS A 25 3.89 -7.45 8.25
CA LYS A 25 2.86 -8.37 8.72
C LYS A 25 2.53 -8.04 10.18
N GLU A 26 1.28 -7.76 10.44
CA GLU A 26 0.81 -7.46 11.80
C GLU A 26 0.59 -8.75 12.59
N LYS A 27 0.41 -8.61 13.92
CA LYS A 27 0.26 -9.77 14.83
C LYS A 27 -0.94 -10.64 14.49
N ASP A 28 -2.01 -10.04 13.97
CA ASP A 28 -3.23 -10.77 13.60
C ASP A 28 -3.15 -11.43 12.23
N GLY A 29 -2.02 -11.34 11.54
CA GLY A 29 -1.81 -11.90 10.21
C GLY A 29 -2.12 -10.96 9.06
N THR A 30 -2.51 -9.72 9.32
CA THR A 30 -2.75 -8.72 8.27
C THR A 30 -1.43 -8.27 7.66
N TYR A 31 -1.34 -8.30 6.34
CA TYR A 31 -0.25 -7.67 5.61
C TYR A 31 -0.61 -6.24 5.27
N VAL A 32 0.33 -5.31 5.46
CA VAL A 32 0.14 -3.91 5.09
C VAL A 32 1.21 -3.56 4.07
N VAL A 33 0.79 -3.19 2.87
CA VAL A 33 1.69 -2.81 1.79
C VAL A 33 1.62 -1.30 1.60
N ASN A 34 2.75 -0.64 1.78
CA ASN A 34 2.89 0.81 1.62
C ASN A 34 3.47 1.11 0.24
N THR A 35 2.77 1.89 -0.56
CA THR A 35 3.15 2.14 -1.95
C THR A 35 4.03 3.37 -2.15
N THR A 36 4.48 4.02 -1.10
CA THR A 36 5.30 5.24 -1.22
C THR A 36 6.49 5.02 -2.15
N THR A 37 7.20 3.91 -2.01
CA THR A 37 8.33 3.56 -2.88
C THR A 37 7.88 2.86 -4.16
N LEU A 38 6.92 1.94 -4.05
CA LEU A 38 6.45 1.13 -5.18
C LEU A 38 5.84 1.96 -6.31
N ALA A 39 5.20 3.06 -5.96
CA ALA A 39 4.44 3.88 -6.90
C ALA A 39 4.84 5.36 -6.86
N LYS A 40 6.10 5.64 -6.53
CA LYS A 40 6.61 7.02 -6.49
C LYS A 40 6.56 7.73 -7.85
N ASP A 41 6.56 6.96 -8.93
CA ASP A 41 6.47 7.45 -10.31
C ASP A 41 5.03 7.62 -10.79
N VAL A 42 4.05 7.14 -10.03
CA VAL A 42 2.64 7.25 -10.40
C VAL A 42 2.11 8.59 -9.92
N GLN A 43 1.70 9.42 -10.87
CA GLN A 43 1.25 10.79 -10.58
C GLN A 43 -0.27 10.89 -10.61
N GLY A 44 -0.84 11.50 -9.56
CA GLY A 44 -2.21 11.97 -9.57
C GLY A 44 -2.28 13.33 -10.26
N TYR A 45 -3.11 14.23 -9.74
CA TYR A 45 -3.23 15.57 -10.32
C TYR A 45 -2.01 16.44 -10.00
N LEU A 46 -1.54 16.43 -8.75
CA LEU A 46 -0.42 17.29 -8.29
C LEU A 46 0.84 16.50 -7.91
N GLY A 47 0.80 15.20 -7.85
CA GLY A 47 1.96 14.40 -7.45
C GLY A 47 1.58 12.98 -7.10
N PRO A 48 2.50 12.22 -6.47
CA PRO A 48 2.22 10.85 -6.05
C PRO A 48 1.07 10.78 -5.05
N THR A 49 0.32 9.69 -5.11
CA THR A 49 -0.81 9.43 -4.22
C THR A 49 -0.61 8.10 -3.47
N PRO A 50 0.38 8.03 -2.57
CA PRO A 50 0.69 6.76 -1.92
C PRO A 50 -0.46 6.27 -1.03
N VAL A 51 -0.59 4.96 -0.95
CA VAL A 51 -1.62 4.31 -0.13
C VAL A 51 -1.00 3.19 0.69
N GLU A 52 -1.74 2.76 1.72
CA GLU A 52 -1.50 1.50 2.41
C GLU A 52 -2.65 0.56 2.10
N VAL A 53 -2.33 -0.65 1.65
CA VAL A 53 -3.31 -1.69 1.35
C VAL A 53 -3.21 -2.76 2.44
N TYR A 54 -4.31 -3.00 3.14
CA TYR A 54 -4.40 -3.98 4.23
C TYR A 54 -5.01 -5.25 3.69
N ILE A 55 -4.28 -6.37 3.80
CA ILE A 55 -4.67 -7.65 3.22
C ILE A 55 -4.61 -8.75 4.27
N LYS A 56 -5.70 -9.47 4.44
CA LYS A 56 -5.79 -10.60 5.36
C LYS A 56 -6.54 -11.75 4.69
N LYS A 57 -5.96 -12.94 4.74
CA LYS A 57 -6.56 -14.17 4.16
C LYS A 57 -6.98 -13.99 2.69
N ASN A 58 -6.08 -13.39 1.89
CA ASN A 58 -6.33 -13.10 0.47
C ASN A 58 -7.56 -12.23 0.22
N LYS A 59 -7.80 -11.29 1.12
CA LYS A 59 -8.89 -10.34 1.00
C LYS A 59 -8.38 -8.95 1.38
N ILE A 60 -8.71 -7.94 0.60
CA ILE A 60 -8.41 -6.56 0.96
C ILE A 60 -9.32 -6.18 2.13
N VAL A 61 -8.74 -5.86 3.27
CA VAL A 61 -9.50 -5.38 4.42
C VAL A 61 -9.91 -3.93 4.19
N LYS A 62 -8.97 -3.11 3.77
CA LYS A 62 -9.19 -1.69 3.47
C LYS A 62 -8.00 -1.11 2.71
N VAL A 63 -8.20 0.06 2.13
CA VAL A 63 -7.15 0.89 1.52
C VAL A 63 -7.19 2.26 2.20
N GLU A 64 -6.05 2.76 2.64
CA GLU A 64 -5.92 4.08 3.24
C GLU A 64 -5.00 4.96 2.42
N MET A 65 -5.37 6.21 2.21
CA MET A 65 -4.50 7.20 1.57
C MET A 65 -3.50 7.74 2.59
N LEU A 66 -2.26 7.84 2.16
CA LEU A 66 -1.20 8.48 2.94
C LEU A 66 -1.13 9.97 2.57
N LYS A 67 -0.28 10.71 3.30
CA LYS A 67 -0.08 12.13 3.04
C LYS A 67 0.45 12.35 1.62
N SER A 68 -0.15 13.30 0.90
CA SER A 68 0.22 13.63 -0.46
C SER A 68 0.06 15.13 -0.72
N ALA A 69 0.60 15.60 -1.85
CA ALA A 69 0.45 16.97 -2.31
C ALA A 69 -0.87 17.20 -3.05
N GLU A 70 -1.72 16.17 -3.18
CA GLU A 70 -2.99 16.28 -3.87
C GLU A 70 -3.91 17.31 -3.23
N THR A 71 -4.78 17.89 -4.06
CA THR A 71 -5.82 18.80 -3.58
C THR A 71 -6.72 18.11 -2.57
N PRO A 72 -6.90 18.67 -1.36
CA PRO A 72 -7.73 18.01 -0.32
C PRO A 72 -9.13 17.66 -0.78
N LYS A 73 -9.74 18.47 -1.64
CA LYS A 73 -11.05 18.21 -2.22
C LYS A 73 -11.10 16.90 -3.00
N TYR A 74 -10.11 16.64 -3.84
CA TYR A 74 -10.04 15.42 -4.64
C TYR A 74 -9.74 14.20 -3.76
N ASN A 75 -8.82 14.34 -2.82
CA ASN A 75 -8.52 13.29 -1.86
C ASN A 75 -9.74 12.90 -1.04
N ALA A 76 -10.50 13.87 -0.56
CA ALA A 76 -11.70 13.62 0.24
C ALA A 76 -12.74 12.84 -0.57
N ARG A 77 -12.92 13.18 -1.85
CA ARG A 77 -13.86 12.45 -2.72
C ARG A 77 -13.42 11.01 -2.94
N VAL A 78 -12.14 10.78 -3.20
CA VAL A 78 -11.61 9.43 -3.41
C VAL A 78 -11.75 8.60 -2.14
N LYS A 79 -11.41 9.17 -0.98
CA LYS A 79 -11.58 8.48 0.31
C LYS A 79 -13.02 8.07 0.56
N LYS A 80 -13.97 8.92 0.26
CA LYS A 80 -15.38 8.69 0.56
C LYS A 80 -16.05 7.77 -0.45
N GLN A 81 -15.75 7.93 -1.74
CA GLN A 81 -16.49 7.29 -2.82
C GLN A 81 -15.79 6.09 -3.44
N MET A 82 -14.46 6.03 -3.42
CA MET A 82 -13.72 4.98 -4.08
C MET A 82 -13.08 3.97 -3.13
N LEU A 83 -12.41 4.43 -2.08
CA LEU A 83 -11.69 3.52 -1.18
C LEU A 83 -12.61 2.47 -0.53
N PRO A 84 -13.85 2.80 -0.12
CA PRO A 84 -14.75 1.77 0.43
C PRO A 84 -15.07 0.64 -0.55
N LEU A 85 -14.95 0.86 -1.84
CA LEU A 85 -15.20 -0.17 -2.85
C LEU A 85 -14.17 -1.31 -2.82
N TYR A 86 -12.99 -1.06 -2.23
CA TYR A 86 -11.97 -2.08 -2.05
C TYR A 86 -12.17 -2.93 -0.80
N GLU A 87 -13.01 -2.50 0.14
CA GLU A 87 -13.17 -3.19 1.43
C GLU A 87 -13.79 -4.57 1.24
N ASN A 88 -13.18 -5.57 1.89
CA ASN A 88 -13.63 -6.96 1.89
C ASN A 88 -13.65 -7.64 0.51
N VAL A 89 -12.84 -7.17 -0.42
CA VAL A 89 -12.75 -7.74 -1.77
C VAL A 89 -11.73 -8.87 -1.81
N LYS A 90 -12.13 -10.05 -2.28
CA LYS A 90 -11.24 -11.19 -2.44
C LYS A 90 -10.28 -11.00 -3.60
N ILE A 91 -9.01 -11.40 -3.40
CA ILE A 91 -7.95 -11.23 -4.40
C ILE A 91 -7.26 -12.56 -4.73
N ALA A 92 -7.94 -13.70 -4.56
CA ALA A 92 -7.34 -15.02 -4.72
C ALA A 92 -6.85 -15.32 -6.14
N LYS A 93 -7.35 -14.62 -7.15
CA LYS A 93 -7.02 -14.87 -8.56
C LYS A 93 -5.81 -14.09 -9.08
N LYS A 94 -5.05 -13.45 -8.22
CA LYS A 94 -3.88 -12.64 -8.57
C LYS A 94 -4.19 -11.56 -9.61
N LYS A 95 -5.38 -10.99 -9.52
CA LYS A 95 -5.83 -9.91 -10.36
C LYS A 95 -6.36 -8.78 -9.48
N ALA A 96 -5.92 -7.54 -9.72
CA ALA A 96 -6.40 -6.39 -8.98
C ALA A 96 -7.90 -6.20 -9.26
N PRO A 97 -8.72 -5.94 -8.23
CA PRO A 97 -10.13 -5.65 -8.47
C PRO A 97 -10.28 -4.34 -9.23
N GLU A 98 -11.28 -4.29 -10.10
CA GLU A 98 -11.64 -3.07 -10.80
C GLU A 98 -12.72 -2.36 -10.01
N VAL A 99 -12.51 -1.07 -9.74
CA VAL A 99 -13.48 -0.22 -9.08
C VAL A 99 -13.71 1.03 -9.90
N ASP A 100 -14.88 1.62 -9.75
CA ASP A 100 -15.20 2.86 -10.46
C ASP A 100 -14.40 4.02 -9.89
N GLY A 101 -13.85 4.86 -10.78
CA GLY A 101 -13.21 6.10 -10.38
C GLY A 101 -14.25 7.15 -9.99
N VAL A 102 -13.78 8.23 -9.38
CA VAL A 102 -14.63 9.31 -8.93
C VAL A 102 -14.73 10.38 -10.02
N THR A 103 -15.96 10.70 -10.43
CA THR A 103 -16.22 11.76 -11.41
C THR A 103 -15.70 13.09 -10.86
N GLY A 104 -14.91 13.79 -11.67
CA GLY A 104 -14.27 15.04 -11.27
C GLY A 104 -12.96 14.88 -10.50
N ALA A 105 -12.52 13.63 -10.25
CA ALA A 105 -11.23 13.33 -9.62
C ALA A 105 -10.53 12.18 -10.36
N THR A 106 -10.54 12.22 -11.69
CA THR A 106 -10.05 11.12 -12.54
C THR A 106 -8.55 10.86 -12.35
N PHE A 107 -7.72 11.88 -12.35
CA PHE A 107 -6.27 11.70 -12.20
C PHE A 107 -5.91 11.08 -10.85
N THR A 108 -6.53 11.56 -9.77
CA THR A 108 -6.31 11.01 -8.43
C THR A 108 -6.83 9.58 -8.33
N SER A 109 -8.02 9.33 -8.88
CA SER A 109 -8.62 7.98 -8.90
C SER A 109 -7.74 6.99 -9.64
N ASP A 110 -7.28 7.33 -10.84
CA ASP A 110 -6.44 6.45 -11.65
C ASP A 110 -5.10 6.17 -10.99
N ALA A 111 -4.52 7.18 -10.36
CA ALA A 111 -3.27 7.02 -9.61
C ALA A 111 -3.45 6.08 -8.42
N VAL A 112 -4.54 6.20 -7.67
CA VAL A 112 -4.83 5.30 -6.55
C VAL A 112 -5.05 3.86 -7.04
N LYS A 113 -5.76 3.68 -8.14
CA LYS A 113 -5.95 2.34 -8.73
C LYS A 113 -4.61 1.69 -9.07
N GLU A 114 -3.71 2.44 -9.68
CA GLU A 114 -2.38 1.92 -10.03
C GLU A 114 -1.55 1.62 -8.78
N ASN A 115 -1.66 2.45 -7.74
CA ASN A 115 -1.02 2.18 -6.45
C ASN A 115 -1.51 0.85 -5.87
N VAL A 116 -2.82 0.63 -5.85
CA VAL A 116 -3.40 -0.62 -5.35
C VAL A 116 -2.92 -1.80 -6.17
N ARG A 117 -2.90 -1.67 -7.49
CA ARG A 117 -2.44 -2.75 -8.38
C ARG A 117 -0.99 -3.14 -8.06
N ARG A 118 -0.10 -2.17 -7.89
CA ARG A 118 1.31 -2.43 -7.57
C ARG A 118 1.47 -3.03 -6.18
N ALA A 119 0.67 -2.59 -5.22
CA ALA A 119 0.68 -3.15 -3.87
C ALA A 119 0.31 -4.64 -3.90
N LEU A 120 -0.72 -5.01 -4.66
CA LEU A 120 -1.16 -6.39 -4.77
C LEU A 120 -0.11 -7.25 -5.50
N GLU A 121 0.53 -6.75 -6.55
CA GLU A 121 1.63 -7.45 -7.21
C GLU A 121 2.77 -7.74 -6.23
N TYR A 122 3.14 -6.75 -5.43
CA TYR A 122 4.18 -6.91 -4.42
C TYR A 122 3.77 -7.96 -3.38
N TYR A 123 2.54 -7.88 -2.90
CA TYR A 123 2.01 -8.83 -1.94
C TYR A 123 2.10 -10.28 -2.46
N TRP A 124 1.64 -10.51 -3.68
CA TRP A 124 1.68 -11.87 -4.25
C TRP A 124 3.10 -12.40 -4.43
N SER A 125 4.04 -11.53 -4.68
CA SER A 125 5.45 -11.92 -4.90
C SER A 125 6.23 -12.11 -3.60
N HIS A 126 5.80 -11.51 -2.50
CA HIS A 126 6.59 -11.46 -1.26
C HIS A 126 5.89 -12.04 -0.02
N LYS A 127 4.66 -12.49 -0.12
CA LYS A 127 3.97 -13.08 1.02
C LYS A 127 4.52 -14.46 1.39
#